data_43396035d84602a1cf23ce25487aead2
#
_entry.id   43396035d84602a1cf23ce25487aead2
#
_cell.length_a   1.000
_cell.length_b   1.000
_cell.length_c   1.000
_cell.angle_alpha   90.00
_cell.angle_beta   90.00
_cell.angle_gamma   90.00
#
_symmetry.space_group_name_H-M   'P 1'
#
loop_
_entity.id
_entity.type
_entity.pdbx_description
1 polymer ?
#
loop_
_entity_poly.entity_id
_entity_poly.type
_entity_poly.pdbx_seq_one_letter_code
_entity_poly.pdbx_strand_id
1 'polypeptide(L)'
;VILSPGVFNSAYFEHAYLAQQMGIDLVEASDLFLSKDNYVCLKTINGQKKVDVIYRRVNDNFLDPEVWEKDSVLGVPGIIKSWKEKKIAIVNAPGSGVADDKAVYAFVPKMIEFFLGEKSKLKQVKTYLCAFEKDKQYVLENISKLVLKPVNESGGYGLSLIHISEPTRR
;
A
#
# COMPACT_ATOMS: atom_id res chain seq x y z
N VAL A 1 -10.50 -13.11 -5.21
CA VAL A 1 -9.94 -13.31 -3.85
C VAL A 1 -9.39 -12.01 -3.28
N ILE A 2 -9.24 -11.91 -1.95
CA ILE A 2 -8.47 -10.87 -1.27
C ILE A 2 -7.13 -11.45 -0.86
N LEU A 3 -6.02 -10.89 -1.38
CA LEU A 3 -4.67 -11.26 -0.96
C LEU A 3 -4.25 -10.43 0.25
N SER A 4 -4.13 -11.08 1.39
CA SER A 4 -3.74 -10.50 2.68
C SER A 4 -2.30 -10.86 3.06
N PRO A 5 -1.56 -9.99 3.76
CA PRO A 5 -0.30 -10.37 4.39
C PRO A 5 -0.45 -11.22 5.66
N GLY A 6 -1.69 -11.61 6.01
CA GLY A 6 -1.96 -12.52 7.13
C GLY A 6 -2.29 -11.84 8.45
N VAL A 7 -2.49 -12.66 9.47
CA VAL A 7 -3.05 -12.31 10.79
C VAL A 7 -2.20 -11.30 11.59
N PHE A 8 -0.92 -11.18 11.27
CA PHE A 8 -0.04 -10.22 11.95
C PHE A 8 -0.14 -8.80 11.41
N ASN A 9 -0.90 -8.57 10.34
CA ASN A 9 -1.13 -7.26 9.80
C ASN A 9 -2.16 -6.49 10.62
N SER A 10 -1.88 -5.23 10.95
CA SER A 10 -2.76 -4.38 11.77
C SER A 10 -4.16 -4.18 11.18
N ALA A 11 -4.31 -4.29 9.86
CA ALA A 11 -5.58 -4.18 9.13
C ALA A 11 -6.23 -5.54 8.82
N TYR A 12 -5.76 -6.65 9.41
CA TYR A 12 -6.28 -7.99 9.10
C TYR A 12 -7.79 -8.12 9.32
N PHE A 13 -8.30 -7.50 10.39
CA PHE A 13 -9.74 -7.47 10.65
C PHE A 13 -10.51 -6.86 9.47
N GLU A 14 -10.02 -5.74 8.92
CA GLU A 14 -10.61 -5.11 7.74
C GLU A 14 -10.58 -6.04 6.52
N HIS A 15 -9.47 -6.75 6.30
CA HIS A 15 -9.35 -7.71 5.20
C HIS A 15 -10.37 -8.83 5.33
N ALA A 16 -10.50 -9.42 6.53
CA ALA A 16 -11.46 -10.48 6.81
C ALA A 16 -12.91 -10.00 6.68
N TYR A 17 -13.20 -8.80 7.19
CA TYR A 17 -14.53 -8.19 7.07
C TYR A 17 -14.92 -7.95 5.60
N LEU A 18 -14.00 -7.39 4.81
CA LEU A 18 -14.24 -7.18 3.37
C LEU A 18 -14.48 -8.49 2.63
N ALA A 19 -13.68 -9.52 2.90
CA ALA A 19 -13.84 -10.85 2.29
C ALA A 19 -15.24 -11.42 2.60
N GLN A 20 -15.66 -11.32 3.85
CA GLN A 20 -16.97 -11.77 4.30
C GLN A 20 -18.11 -10.99 3.62
N GLN A 21 -18.02 -9.65 3.56
CA GLN A 21 -19.04 -8.83 2.93
C GLN A 21 -19.16 -9.06 1.42
N MET A 22 -18.03 -9.31 0.76
CA MET A 22 -17.99 -9.58 -0.68
C MET A 22 -18.27 -11.04 -1.03
N GLY A 23 -18.29 -11.95 -0.05
CA GLY A 23 -18.50 -13.37 -0.27
C GLY A 23 -17.37 -14.03 -1.08
N ILE A 24 -16.13 -13.59 -0.88
CA ILE A 24 -14.95 -14.08 -1.61
C ILE A 24 -13.87 -14.60 -0.65
N ASP A 25 -12.98 -15.45 -1.17
CA ASP A 25 -11.93 -16.06 -0.38
C ASP A 25 -10.90 -15.02 0.10
N LEU A 26 -10.58 -15.05 1.41
CA LEU A 26 -9.42 -14.38 1.98
C LEU A 26 -8.24 -15.35 1.91
N VAL A 27 -7.15 -14.93 1.28
CA VAL A 27 -6.01 -15.81 1.01
C VAL A 27 -4.70 -15.11 1.37
N GLU A 28 -3.70 -15.93 1.68
CA GLU A 28 -2.30 -15.52 1.81
C GLU A 28 -1.50 -15.98 0.59
N ALA A 29 -0.26 -15.50 0.44
CA ALA A 29 0.59 -15.86 -0.69
C ALA A 29 0.81 -17.38 -0.83
N SER A 30 0.91 -18.08 0.30
CA SER A 30 1.08 -19.54 0.36
C SER A 30 -0.08 -20.33 -0.26
N ASP A 31 -1.27 -19.73 -0.32
CA ASP A 31 -2.47 -20.36 -0.90
C ASP A 31 -2.51 -20.23 -2.43
N LEU A 32 -1.70 -19.33 -2.97
CA LEU A 32 -1.66 -19.04 -4.40
C LEU A 32 -0.41 -19.61 -5.07
N PHE A 33 -0.50 -19.87 -6.35
CA PHE A 33 0.63 -20.25 -7.20
C PHE A 33 0.32 -19.97 -8.66
N LEU A 34 1.37 -19.96 -9.51
CA LEU A 34 1.20 -19.88 -10.95
C LEU A 34 1.16 -21.27 -11.57
N SER A 35 0.17 -21.52 -12.43
CA SER A 35 0.14 -22.69 -13.29
C SER A 35 1.24 -22.65 -14.36
N LYS A 36 1.45 -23.75 -15.08
CA LYS A 36 2.40 -23.83 -16.21
C LYS A 36 2.12 -22.78 -17.28
N ASP A 37 0.85 -22.40 -17.44
CA ASP A 37 0.40 -21.40 -18.41
C ASP A 37 0.32 -19.98 -17.81
N ASN A 38 0.96 -19.73 -16.67
CA ASN A 38 1.01 -18.46 -15.95
C ASN A 38 -0.35 -17.94 -15.47
N TYR A 39 -1.37 -18.77 -15.32
CA TYR A 39 -2.58 -18.40 -14.58
C TYR A 39 -2.35 -18.48 -13.08
N VAL A 40 -2.86 -17.50 -12.34
CA VAL A 40 -2.87 -17.59 -10.88
C VAL A 40 -3.96 -18.55 -10.43
N CYS A 41 -3.58 -19.48 -9.58
CA CYS A 41 -4.47 -20.51 -9.05
C CYS A 41 -4.44 -20.53 -7.52
N LEU A 42 -5.62 -20.73 -6.93
CA LEU A 42 -5.83 -20.96 -5.51
C LEU A 42 -5.76 -22.47 -5.23
N LYS A 43 -4.99 -22.85 -4.21
CA LYS A 43 -4.99 -24.21 -3.66
C LYS A 43 -6.25 -24.44 -2.84
N THR A 44 -6.99 -25.50 -3.13
CA THR A 44 -8.17 -25.89 -2.37
C THR A 44 -8.12 -27.37 -2.04
N ILE A 45 -8.92 -27.81 -1.06
CA ILE A 45 -9.05 -29.23 -0.71
C ILE A 45 -9.57 -30.08 -1.87
N ASN A 46 -10.28 -29.49 -2.83
CA ASN A 46 -10.85 -30.15 -4.00
C ASN A 46 -9.96 -29.98 -5.26
N GLY A 47 -8.70 -29.55 -5.09
CA GLY A 47 -7.77 -29.28 -6.19
C GLY A 47 -7.44 -27.80 -6.33
N GLN A 48 -7.26 -27.35 -7.56
CA GLN A 48 -6.92 -25.95 -7.86
C GLN A 48 -8.09 -25.21 -8.49
N LYS A 49 -8.23 -23.93 -8.14
CA LYS A 49 -9.24 -23.02 -8.70
C LYS A 49 -8.53 -21.84 -9.34
N LYS A 50 -8.82 -21.54 -10.61
CA LYS A 50 -8.30 -20.35 -11.27
C LYS A 50 -8.81 -19.09 -10.57
N VAL A 51 -7.92 -18.10 -10.41
CA VAL A 51 -8.22 -16.78 -9.87
C VAL A 51 -8.19 -15.77 -11.01
N ASP A 52 -9.28 -15.03 -11.20
CA ASP A 52 -9.40 -14.02 -12.26
C ASP A 52 -9.10 -12.62 -11.74
N VAL A 53 -9.40 -12.34 -10.45
CA VAL A 53 -9.19 -11.03 -9.82
C VAL A 53 -8.59 -11.22 -8.43
N ILE A 54 -7.54 -10.44 -8.16
CA ILE A 54 -6.98 -10.27 -6.82
C ILE A 54 -7.23 -8.85 -6.35
N TYR A 55 -7.97 -8.70 -5.24
CA TYR A 55 -7.96 -7.46 -4.46
C TYR A 55 -6.81 -7.56 -3.46
N ARG A 56 -5.72 -6.82 -3.73
CA ARG A 56 -4.51 -6.93 -2.94
C ARG A 56 -4.50 -5.99 -1.73
N ARG A 57 -4.03 -6.52 -0.60
CA ARG A 57 -3.72 -5.78 0.62
C ARG A 57 -2.23 -5.90 0.98
N VAL A 58 -1.43 -6.32 0.01
CA VAL A 58 0.03 -6.43 0.08
C VAL A 58 0.64 -5.24 -0.68
N ASN A 59 1.65 -4.59 -0.10
CA ASN A 59 2.35 -3.47 -0.75
C ASN A 59 3.10 -3.92 -2.00
N ASP A 60 3.34 -2.98 -2.92
CA ASP A 60 4.01 -3.25 -4.20
C ASP A 60 5.33 -4.00 -4.01
N ASN A 61 6.19 -3.55 -3.10
CA ASN A 61 7.51 -4.13 -2.87
C ASN A 61 7.48 -5.62 -2.49
N PHE A 62 6.41 -6.07 -1.85
CA PHE A 62 6.28 -7.44 -1.39
C PHE A 62 5.41 -8.32 -2.31
N LEU A 63 4.81 -7.73 -3.35
CA LEU A 63 3.80 -8.41 -4.17
C LEU A 63 4.36 -9.54 -5.03
N ASP A 64 5.57 -9.38 -5.56
CA ASP A 64 6.22 -10.40 -6.39
C ASP A 64 7.72 -10.48 -6.06
N PRO A 65 8.17 -11.57 -5.40
CA PRO A 65 9.57 -11.75 -5.06
C PRO A 65 10.50 -11.93 -6.28
N GLU A 66 9.99 -12.25 -7.46
CA GLU A 66 10.80 -12.31 -8.68
C GLU A 66 11.09 -10.92 -9.27
N VAL A 67 10.37 -9.87 -8.81
CA VAL A 67 10.49 -8.51 -9.36
C VAL A 67 11.06 -7.53 -8.35
N TRP A 68 10.68 -7.64 -7.07
CA TRP A 68 11.07 -6.68 -6.02
C TRP A 68 11.82 -7.36 -4.87
N GLU A 69 11.23 -7.44 -3.68
CA GLU A 69 11.88 -8.01 -2.48
C GLU A 69 11.96 -9.54 -2.61
N LYS A 70 13.17 -10.04 -2.91
CA LYS A 70 13.42 -11.46 -3.18
C LYS A 70 13.05 -12.41 -2.04
N ASP A 71 13.16 -11.92 -0.80
CA ASP A 71 12.85 -12.68 0.42
C ASP A 71 11.38 -12.51 0.86
N SER A 72 10.56 -11.86 0.05
CA SER A 72 9.14 -11.65 0.37
C SER A 72 8.40 -12.98 0.41
N VAL A 73 7.81 -13.28 1.56
CA VAL A 73 6.86 -14.39 1.76
C VAL A 73 5.40 -13.95 1.63
N LEU A 74 5.16 -12.64 1.44
CA LEU A 74 3.82 -12.05 1.37
C LEU A 74 3.28 -11.96 -0.05
N GLY A 75 4.14 -12.14 -1.04
CA GLY A 75 3.83 -12.04 -2.46
C GLY A 75 3.79 -13.40 -3.16
N VAL A 76 3.26 -13.38 -4.37
CA VAL A 76 3.12 -14.56 -5.21
C VAL A 76 4.18 -14.53 -6.32
N PRO A 77 5.14 -15.47 -6.35
CA PRO A 77 6.18 -15.47 -7.38
C PRO A 77 5.59 -15.50 -8.79
N GLY A 78 6.04 -14.58 -9.63
CA GLY A 78 5.62 -14.45 -11.03
C GLY A 78 4.24 -13.81 -11.25
N ILE A 79 3.58 -13.29 -10.22
CA ILE A 79 2.27 -12.64 -10.37
C ILE A 79 2.28 -11.47 -11.34
N ILE A 80 3.38 -10.70 -11.38
CA ILE A 80 3.54 -9.58 -12.30
C ILE A 80 3.63 -10.05 -13.76
N LYS A 81 4.23 -11.21 -13.99
CA LYS A 81 4.23 -11.83 -15.32
C LYS A 81 2.81 -12.18 -15.75
N SER A 82 2.05 -12.85 -14.89
CA SER A 82 0.64 -13.16 -15.13
C SER A 82 -0.19 -11.92 -15.44
N TRP A 83 0.02 -10.85 -14.67
CA TRP A 83 -0.66 -9.57 -14.85
C TRP A 83 -0.31 -8.89 -16.20
N LYS A 84 0.98 -8.85 -16.56
CA LYS A 84 1.44 -8.33 -17.86
C LYS A 84 0.85 -9.11 -19.04
N GLU A 85 0.69 -10.42 -18.88
CA GLU A 85 0.05 -11.31 -19.86
C GLU A 85 -1.49 -11.20 -19.85
N LYS A 86 -2.07 -10.32 -19.04
CA LYS A 86 -3.53 -10.11 -18.90
C LYS A 86 -4.30 -11.35 -18.46
N LYS A 87 -3.66 -12.24 -17.70
CA LYS A 87 -4.24 -13.47 -17.18
C LYS A 87 -4.86 -13.32 -15.81
N ILE A 88 -4.56 -12.22 -15.13
CA ILE A 88 -5.10 -11.83 -13.83
C ILE A 88 -5.36 -10.32 -13.79
N ALA A 89 -6.44 -9.88 -13.16
CA ALA A 89 -6.64 -8.50 -12.79
C ALA A 89 -6.19 -8.28 -11.34
N ILE A 90 -5.43 -7.21 -11.10
CA ILE A 90 -4.95 -6.85 -9.75
C ILE A 90 -5.55 -5.48 -9.37
N VAL A 91 -6.27 -5.45 -8.28
CA VAL A 91 -6.89 -4.25 -7.70
C VAL A 91 -6.23 -4.01 -6.33
N ASN A 92 -5.61 -2.91 -6.04
CA ASN A 92 -5.21 -1.81 -6.92
C ASN A 92 -4.04 -2.22 -7.81
N ALA A 93 -3.94 -1.63 -8.98
CA ALA A 93 -2.86 -1.95 -9.92
C ALA A 93 -1.46 -1.74 -9.27
N PRO A 94 -0.46 -2.57 -9.62
CA PRO A 94 0.92 -2.33 -9.24
C PRO A 94 1.38 -0.92 -9.65
N GLY A 95 2.08 -0.23 -8.75
CA GLY A 95 2.49 1.16 -8.93
C GLY A 95 1.49 2.21 -8.46
N SER A 96 0.28 1.83 -8.03
CA SER A 96 -0.73 2.78 -7.53
C SER A 96 -0.37 3.39 -6.16
N GLY A 97 0.66 2.90 -5.48
CA GLY A 97 1.14 3.44 -4.20
C GLY A 97 1.55 4.91 -4.25
N VAL A 98 1.85 5.45 -5.44
CA VAL A 98 2.09 6.90 -5.62
C VAL A 98 0.91 7.76 -5.18
N ALA A 99 -0.32 7.27 -5.30
CA ALA A 99 -1.52 8.00 -4.88
C ALA A 99 -1.69 8.06 -3.35
N ASP A 100 -1.01 7.19 -2.63
CA ASP A 100 -1.02 7.09 -1.16
C ASP A 100 0.18 7.79 -0.50
N ASP A 101 1.10 8.27 -1.31
CA ASP A 101 2.32 8.93 -0.90
C ASP A 101 2.03 10.32 -0.30
N LYS A 102 2.51 10.56 0.94
CA LYS A 102 2.25 11.81 1.67
C LYS A 102 2.95 13.03 1.05
N ALA A 103 4.02 12.83 0.27
CA ALA A 103 4.63 13.93 -0.47
C ALA A 103 3.74 14.37 -1.63
N VAL A 104 3.11 13.43 -2.33
CA VAL A 104 2.13 13.74 -3.40
C VAL A 104 0.96 14.56 -2.84
N TYR A 105 0.50 14.24 -1.63
CA TYR A 105 -0.56 15.00 -0.96
C TYR A 105 -0.25 16.50 -0.88
N ALA A 106 0.99 16.88 -0.61
CA ALA A 106 1.39 18.29 -0.51
C ALA A 106 1.20 19.07 -1.84
N PHE A 107 1.19 18.38 -2.97
CA PHE A 107 1.02 18.96 -4.30
C PHE A 107 -0.43 18.99 -4.79
N VAL A 108 -1.35 18.28 -4.14
CA VAL A 108 -2.74 18.14 -4.60
C VAL A 108 -3.42 19.49 -4.89
N PRO A 109 -3.33 20.56 -4.06
CA PRO A 109 -3.94 21.84 -4.40
C PRO A 109 -3.40 22.45 -5.69
N LYS A 110 -2.08 22.32 -5.92
CA LYS A 110 -1.44 22.81 -7.16
C LYS A 110 -1.85 21.97 -8.37
N MET A 111 -2.03 20.66 -8.18
CA MET A 111 -2.54 19.76 -9.24
C MET A 111 -3.97 20.12 -9.64
N ILE A 112 -4.84 20.42 -8.66
CA ILE A 112 -6.22 20.87 -8.92
C ILE A 112 -6.20 22.17 -9.72
N GLU A 113 -5.41 23.14 -9.31
CA GLU A 113 -5.29 24.43 -10.01
C GLU A 113 -4.74 24.24 -11.43
N PHE A 114 -3.71 23.40 -11.59
CA PHE A 114 -3.08 23.16 -12.89
C PHE A 114 -4.01 22.41 -13.89
N PHE A 115 -4.66 21.32 -13.43
CA PHE A 115 -5.46 20.47 -14.33
C PHE A 115 -6.90 20.95 -14.50
N LEU A 116 -7.49 21.58 -13.48
CA LEU A 116 -8.89 21.98 -13.50
C LEU A 116 -9.09 23.50 -13.62
N GLY A 117 -8.03 24.31 -13.45
CA GLY A 117 -8.13 25.76 -13.43
C GLY A 117 -8.90 26.31 -12.22
N GLU A 118 -9.14 25.49 -11.20
CA GLU A 118 -9.94 25.83 -10.02
C GLU A 118 -9.09 25.82 -8.76
N LYS A 119 -9.48 26.59 -7.75
CA LYS A 119 -8.90 26.46 -6.40
C LYS A 119 -9.50 25.28 -5.66
N SER A 120 -8.67 24.60 -4.88
CA SER A 120 -9.15 23.51 -4.01
C SER A 120 -10.30 23.97 -3.10
N LYS A 121 -11.42 23.26 -3.14
CA LYS A 121 -12.60 23.51 -2.29
C LYS A 121 -12.39 23.04 -0.86
N LEU A 122 -11.64 21.96 -0.68
CA LEU A 122 -11.31 21.44 0.65
C LEU A 122 -10.00 22.10 1.14
N LYS A 123 -10.03 22.56 2.38
CA LYS A 123 -8.82 23.05 3.05
C LYS A 123 -7.91 21.89 3.35
N GLN A 124 -6.66 22.01 2.93
CA GLN A 124 -5.63 21.03 3.21
C GLN A 124 -4.78 21.49 4.41
N VAL A 125 -4.35 20.54 5.23
CA VAL A 125 -3.38 20.80 6.29
C VAL A 125 -2.06 21.24 5.65
N LYS A 126 -1.50 22.34 6.15
CA LYS A 126 -0.22 22.84 5.66
C LYS A 126 0.87 21.80 5.86
N THR A 127 1.47 21.37 4.78
CA THR A 127 2.46 20.29 4.74
C THR A 127 3.77 20.84 4.20
N TYR A 128 4.86 20.52 4.88
CA TYR A 128 6.22 20.92 4.53
C TYR A 128 6.97 19.69 4.06
N LEU A 129 7.71 19.80 2.96
CA LEU A 129 8.50 18.72 2.39
C LEU A 129 9.98 18.98 2.70
N CYS A 130 10.56 18.17 3.60
CA CYS A 130 11.95 18.31 4.03
C CYS A 130 12.98 18.07 2.90
N ALA A 131 12.54 17.65 1.72
CA ALA A 131 13.36 17.62 0.51
C ALA A 131 13.71 19.03 0.00
N PHE A 132 12.93 20.04 0.37
CA PHE A 132 13.21 21.45 0.04
C PHE A 132 13.88 22.13 1.22
N GLU A 133 15.03 22.75 1.01
CA GLU A 133 15.85 23.34 2.09
C GLU A 133 15.07 24.37 2.92
N LYS A 134 14.26 25.22 2.27
CA LYS A 134 13.42 26.21 2.96
C LYS A 134 12.41 25.59 3.92
N ASP A 135 11.75 24.51 3.49
CA ASP A 135 10.79 23.79 4.31
C ASP A 135 11.49 23.05 5.44
N LYS A 136 12.63 22.41 5.15
CA LYS A 136 13.45 21.71 6.13
C LYS A 136 13.92 22.65 7.24
N GLN A 137 14.43 23.84 6.90
CA GLN A 137 14.85 24.83 7.90
C GLN A 137 13.66 25.24 8.79
N TYR A 138 12.51 25.55 8.19
CA TYR A 138 11.31 25.88 8.94
C TYR A 138 10.89 24.74 9.89
N VAL A 139 10.93 23.49 9.42
CA VAL A 139 10.59 22.31 10.23
C VAL A 139 11.54 22.18 11.41
N LEU A 140 12.85 22.34 11.22
CA LEU A 140 13.84 22.26 12.30
C LEU A 140 13.63 23.33 13.37
N GLU A 141 13.30 24.55 12.96
CA GLU A 141 13.03 25.66 13.89
C GLU A 141 11.71 25.51 14.67
N ASN A 142 10.76 24.76 14.13
CA ASN A 142 9.42 24.62 14.68
C ASN A 142 9.05 23.16 15.06
N ILE A 143 10.02 22.30 15.18
CA ILE A 143 9.84 20.85 15.31
C ILE A 143 8.91 20.45 16.47
N SER A 144 8.95 21.17 17.59
CA SER A 144 8.10 20.93 18.76
C SER A 144 6.60 21.18 18.52
N LYS A 145 6.24 21.84 17.42
CA LYS A 145 4.85 22.17 17.05
C LYS A 145 4.36 21.40 15.83
N LEU A 146 5.17 20.50 15.29
CA LEU A 146 4.91 19.80 14.04
C LEU A 146 4.85 18.30 14.25
N VAL A 147 4.13 17.63 13.38
CA VAL A 147 4.08 16.17 13.27
C VAL A 147 4.96 15.74 12.10
N LEU A 148 5.94 14.89 12.37
CA LEU A 148 6.77 14.30 11.33
C LEU A 148 6.20 12.95 10.92
N LYS A 149 6.13 12.73 9.61
CA LYS A 149 5.64 11.48 9.03
C LYS A 149 6.57 11.02 7.90
N PRO A 150 6.93 9.73 7.85
CA PRO A 150 7.54 9.17 6.65
C PRO A 150 6.59 9.30 5.46
N VAL A 151 7.17 9.41 4.27
CA VAL A 151 6.42 9.67 3.03
C VAL A 151 5.55 8.47 2.65
N ASN A 152 6.10 7.28 2.72
CA ASN A 152 5.55 6.03 2.20
C ASN A 152 5.10 5.01 3.26
N GLU A 153 5.14 5.37 4.56
CA GLU A 153 4.75 4.46 5.63
C GLU A 153 3.26 4.61 6.01
N SER A 154 2.68 3.55 6.55
CA SER A 154 1.30 3.49 7.02
C SER A 154 1.23 2.96 8.45
N GLY A 155 0.02 2.92 9.05
CA GLY A 155 -0.18 2.34 10.38
C GLY A 155 0.53 3.06 11.54
N GLY A 156 0.97 4.31 11.33
CA GLY A 156 1.71 5.08 12.36
C GLY A 156 3.19 4.75 12.49
N TYR A 157 3.73 3.87 11.64
CA TYR A 157 5.15 3.57 11.63
C TYR A 157 5.97 4.82 11.31
N GLY A 158 7.01 5.08 12.12
CA GLY A 158 7.89 6.24 11.97
C GLY A 158 7.21 7.60 12.20
N LEU A 159 5.97 7.65 12.69
CA LEU A 159 5.32 8.89 13.08
C LEU A 159 5.92 9.37 14.40
N SER A 160 6.43 10.59 14.41
CA SER A 160 6.98 11.22 15.62
C SER A 160 6.17 12.46 16.01
N LEU A 161 5.70 12.46 17.24
CA LEU A 161 5.13 13.60 17.96
C LEU A 161 6.15 14.03 19.01
N ILE A 162 7.08 14.88 18.62
CA ILE A 162 8.28 15.20 19.44
C ILE A 162 7.95 15.83 20.80
N HIS A 163 6.75 16.37 20.96
CA HIS A 163 6.26 16.95 22.22
C HIS A 163 5.55 15.92 23.13
N ILE A 164 5.38 14.69 22.68
CA ILE A 164 4.88 13.58 23.49
C ILE A 164 6.07 12.66 23.72
N SER A 165 6.53 12.53 24.96
CA SER A 165 7.53 11.53 25.31
C SER A 165 6.96 10.15 25.00
N GLU A 166 7.37 9.55 23.88
CA GLU A 166 7.02 8.16 23.61
C GLU A 166 7.65 7.27 24.69
N PRO A 167 6.87 6.38 25.32
CA PRO A 167 7.48 5.29 26.06
C PRO A 167 8.29 4.49 25.06
N THR A 168 9.60 4.42 25.27
CA THR A 168 10.52 3.61 24.47
C THR A 168 9.93 2.22 24.32
N ARG A 169 9.43 1.90 23.14
CA ARG A 169 9.11 0.51 22.78
C ARG A 169 10.43 -0.26 22.77
N ARG A 170 10.61 -1.08 23.79
CA ARG A 170 11.62 -2.14 23.79
C ARG A 170 11.16 -3.28 22.88
#